data_c8e6c0dce445a2d412af24c14da69c8e
#
_entry.id   c8e6c0dce445a2d412af24c14da69c8e
#
_cell.length_a   1.000
_cell.length_b   1.000
_cell.length_c   1.000
_cell.angle_alpha   90.00
_cell.angle_beta   90.00
_cell.angle_gamma   90.00
#
_symmetry.space_group_name_H-M   'P 1'
#
loop_
_entity.id
_entity.type
_entity.pdbx_description
1 polymer ?
#
loop_
_entity_poly.entity_id
_entity_poly.type
_entity_poly.pdbx_seq_one_letter_code
_entity_poly.pdbx_strand_id
1 'polypeptide(L)'
;MHCIFLQVLLVHLLIVLAEDKDGNIVGSISVLIRKIPIFGNLMYSSRGPVCDIHDKEVMTQLTEGLKELAKKYNAFVLKIEPDIKSDDQEFRKIVTELKYKIKDDAKNFSEEIQPRYVFRLDIKGKTEDEIFKAFHQKTRYNVRLATKKGVVVKKGTREDLKDFHEIMKVTGKRDDFIIRPLEYFQKMYDELGEEHVRLLMAYYEDKPISRNI
;
A
#
# COMPACT_ATOMS: atom_id res chain seq x y z
N MET A 1 -1.45 15.97 19.87
CA MET A 1 -0.60 15.19 18.93
C MET A 1 -0.32 13.75 19.38
N HIS A 2 -1.13 13.19 20.29
CA HIS A 2 -0.98 11.82 20.83
C HIS A 2 -1.85 10.77 20.11
N CYS A 3 -2.61 11.17 19.10
CA CYS A 3 -3.65 10.33 18.53
C CYS A 3 -3.17 9.25 17.53
N ILE A 4 -2.00 9.41 16.92
CA ILE A 4 -1.56 8.53 15.83
C ILE A 4 -0.93 7.24 16.38
N PHE A 5 -0.22 7.31 17.50
CA PHE A 5 0.40 6.14 18.13
C PHE A 5 -0.65 5.22 18.82
N LEU A 6 -1.71 5.81 19.39
CA LEU A 6 -2.83 5.04 19.94
C LEU A 6 -3.65 4.34 18.85
N GLN A 7 -3.65 4.86 17.61
CA GLN A 7 -4.39 4.28 16.49
C GLN A 7 -3.85 2.93 16.01
N VAL A 8 -2.55 2.69 16.10
CA VAL A 8 -1.96 1.40 15.75
C VAL A 8 -2.30 0.33 16.79
N LEU A 9 -2.42 0.69 18.05
CA LEU A 9 -2.82 -0.22 19.15
C LEU A 9 -4.31 -0.60 19.14
N LEU A 10 -5.15 0.11 18.37
CA LEU A 10 -6.60 -0.13 18.29
C LEU A 10 -7.03 -0.75 16.94
N VAL A 11 -6.08 -1.18 16.12
CA VAL A 11 -6.36 -1.87 14.85
C VAL A 11 -6.14 -3.36 15.02
N HIS A 12 -7.20 -4.13 14.83
CA HIS A 12 -7.12 -5.59 14.76
C HIS A 12 -6.93 -5.99 13.30
N LEU A 13 -5.89 -6.78 13.02
CA LEU A 13 -5.72 -7.45 11.74
C LEU A 13 -6.31 -8.87 11.85
N LEU A 14 -7.26 -9.18 11.01
CA LEU A 14 -7.89 -10.49 10.89
C LEU A 14 -7.81 -10.98 9.46
N ILE A 15 -7.87 -12.30 9.28
CA ILE A 15 -7.88 -12.94 7.96
C ILE A 15 -9.12 -13.83 7.90
N VAL A 16 -9.87 -13.71 6.81
CA VAL A 16 -10.92 -14.65 6.42
C VAL A 16 -10.37 -15.56 5.33
N LEU A 17 -10.59 -16.84 5.46
CA LEU A 17 -10.14 -17.87 4.51
C LEU A 17 -11.35 -18.49 3.82
N ALA A 18 -11.17 -18.88 2.57
CA ALA A 18 -12.08 -19.77 1.84
C ALA A 18 -11.36 -21.08 1.59
N GLU A 19 -12.07 -22.19 1.78
CA GLU A 19 -11.55 -23.55 1.63
C GLU A 19 -12.38 -24.32 0.60
N ASP A 20 -11.71 -25.18 -0.15
CA ASP A 20 -12.38 -26.14 -1.03
C ASP A 20 -12.94 -27.35 -0.24
N LYS A 21 -13.53 -28.30 -0.93
CA LYS A 21 -14.13 -29.50 -0.32
C LYS A 21 -13.10 -30.43 0.32
N ASP A 22 -11.84 -30.30 -0.06
CA ASP A 22 -10.72 -31.10 0.44
C ASP A 22 -9.99 -30.38 1.60
N GLY A 23 -10.43 -29.18 1.98
CA GLY A 23 -9.86 -28.37 3.04
C GLY A 23 -8.64 -27.54 2.63
N ASN A 24 -8.38 -27.41 1.32
CA ASN A 24 -7.31 -26.56 0.84
C ASN A 24 -7.77 -25.09 0.83
N ILE A 25 -6.88 -24.18 1.20
CA ILE A 25 -7.15 -22.74 1.12
C ILE A 25 -7.13 -22.31 -0.34
N VAL A 26 -8.28 -21.85 -0.84
CA VAL A 26 -8.48 -21.37 -2.21
C VAL A 26 -8.66 -19.85 -2.28
N GLY A 27 -8.82 -19.19 -1.14
CA GLY A 27 -8.93 -17.74 -1.07
C GLY A 27 -8.67 -17.18 0.31
N SER A 28 -8.26 -15.92 0.36
CA SER A 28 -8.07 -15.19 1.61
C SER A 28 -8.36 -13.71 1.44
N ILE A 29 -8.77 -13.07 2.54
CA ILE A 29 -8.88 -11.62 2.61
C ILE A 29 -8.47 -11.14 3.99
N SER A 30 -7.52 -10.21 4.04
CA SER A 30 -7.10 -9.55 5.27
C SER A 30 -7.95 -8.32 5.55
N VAL A 31 -8.33 -8.12 6.80
CA VAL A 31 -9.19 -7.01 7.23
C VAL A 31 -8.59 -6.31 8.43
N LEU A 32 -8.45 -5.02 8.31
CA LEU A 32 -8.13 -4.12 9.41
C LEU A 32 -9.42 -3.60 10.03
N ILE A 33 -9.56 -3.73 11.34
CA ILE A 33 -10.71 -3.23 12.09
C ILE A 33 -10.27 -2.03 12.92
N ARG A 34 -10.90 -0.89 12.69
CA ARG A 34 -10.62 0.36 13.39
C ARG A 34 -11.87 0.88 14.09
N LYS A 35 -11.77 1.14 15.39
CA LYS A 35 -12.85 1.78 16.15
C LYS A 35 -12.97 3.24 15.74
N ILE A 36 -14.20 3.63 15.38
CA ILE A 36 -14.58 5.03 15.15
C ILE A 36 -15.49 5.45 16.31
N PRO A 37 -15.12 6.45 17.13
CA PRO A 37 -15.95 6.90 18.24
C PRO A 37 -17.38 7.19 17.79
N ILE A 38 -18.37 6.75 18.59
CA ILE A 38 -19.81 6.93 18.37
C ILE A 38 -20.38 6.02 17.26
N PHE A 39 -19.66 5.77 16.15
CA PHE A 39 -20.19 5.06 14.98
C PHE A 39 -19.97 3.54 14.99
N GLY A 40 -19.10 3.02 15.86
CA GLY A 40 -18.75 1.59 15.87
C GLY A 40 -17.41 1.32 15.22
N ASN A 41 -17.31 0.24 14.45
CA ASN A 41 -16.06 -0.13 13.78
C ASN A 41 -16.13 0.02 12.26
N LEU A 42 -15.05 0.50 11.70
CA LEU A 42 -14.79 0.48 10.26
C LEU A 42 -13.93 -0.75 9.95
N MET A 43 -14.33 -1.55 8.98
CA MET A 43 -13.54 -2.62 8.41
C MET A 43 -12.92 -2.18 7.08
N TYR A 44 -11.64 -2.45 6.91
CA TYR A 44 -10.92 -2.07 5.70
C TYR A 44 -10.03 -3.21 5.21
N SER A 45 -10.14 -3.56 3.92
CA SER A 45 -9.26 -4.51 3.25
C SER A 45 -8.50 -3.81 2.13
N SER A 46 -7.18 -3.79 2.28
CA SER A 46 -6.26 -3.24 1.30
C SER A 46 -5.82 -4.34 0.34
N ARG A 47 -5.98 -4.12 -0.96
CA ARG A 47 -5.49 -5.03 -2.03
C ARG A 47 -6.04 -6.47 -2.00
N GLY A 48 -7.04 -6.75 -1.16
CA GLY A 48 -7.73 -8.05 -1.16
C GLY A 48 -9.00 -8.05 -1.99
N PRO A 49 -9.58 -9.22 -2.25
CA PRO A 49 -9.14 -10.55 -1.84
C PRO A 49 -7.97 -11.11 -2.66
N VAL A 50 -7.34 -12.17 -2.16
CA VAL A 50 -6.34 -12.97 -2.87
C VAL A 50 -6.97 -14.35 -3.16
N CYS A 51 -7.48 -14.53 -4.35
CA CYS A 51 -8.16 -15.75 -4.84
C CYS A 51 -8.30 -15.66 -6.37
N ASP A 52 -8.91 -16.68 -6.97
CA ASP A 52 -9.52 -16.50 -8.29
C ASP A 52 -10.76 -15.59 -8.12
N ILE A 53 -10.64 -14.36 -8.59
CA ILE A 53 -11.68 -13.33 -8.46
C ILE A 53 -12.93 -13.62 -9.31
N HIS A 54 -12.83 -14.53 -10.28
CA HIS A 54 -13.94 -14.97 -11.12
C HIS A 54 -14.63 -16.23 -10.56
N ASP A 55 -14.05 -16.87 -9.53
CA ASP A 55 -14.72 -17.93 -8.80
C ASP A 55 -15.74 -17.35 -7.83
N LYS A 56 -17.02 -17.43 -8.26
CA LYS A 56 -18.15 -16.91 -7.49
C LYS A 56 -18.34 -17.65 -6.16
N GLU A 57 -18.02 -18.95 -6.09
CA GLU A 57 -18.17 -19.72 -4.85
C GLU A 57 -17.18 -19.24 -3.79
N VAL A 58 -15.91 -19.11 -4.17
CA VAL A 58 -14.85 -18.57 -3.31
C VAL A 58 -15.19 -17.14 -2.86
N MET A 59 -15.61 -16.27 -3.78
CA MET A 59 -16.02 -14.91 -3.47
C MET A 59 -17.21 -14.86 -2.50
N THR A 60 -18.15 -15.82 -2.62
CA THR A 60 -19.30 -15.94 -1.72
C THR A 60 -18.84 -16.34 -0.31
N GLN A 61 -17.99 -17.36 -0.18
CA GLN A 61 -17.45 -17.80 1.12
C GLN A 61 -16.74 -16.66 1.84
N LEU A 62 -15.83 -15.95 1.15
CA LEU A 62 -15.12 -14.79 1.72
C LEU A 62 -16.10 -13.70 2.14
N THR A 63 -17.13 -13.43 1.35
CA THR A 63 -18.14 -12.41 1.67
C THR A 63 -18.95 -12.78 2.92
N GLU A 64 -19.38 -14.04 3.06
CA GLU A 64 -20.12 -14.48 4.24
C GLU A 64 -19.22 -14.40 5.51
N GLY A 65 -17.98 -14.86 5.44
CA GLY A 65 -17.03 -14.69 6.54
C GLY A 65 -16.81 -13.23 6.94
N LEU A 66 -16.75 -12.32 5.97
CA LEU A 66 -16.67 -10.87 6.22
C LEU A 66 -17.94 -10.33 6.89
N LYS A 67 -19.12 -10.81 6.52
CA LYS A 67 -20.40 -10.45 7.18
C LYS A 67 -20.46 -10.93 8.63
N GLU A 68 -19.96 -12.13 8.91
CA GLU A 68 -19.85 -12.65 10.28
C GLU A 68 -18.91 -11.79 11.12
N LEU A 69 -17.73 -11.43 10.58
CA LEU A 69 -16.82 -10.51 11.23
C LEU A 69 -17.45 -9.14 11.49
N ALA A 70 -18.17 -8.60 10.51
CA ALA A 70 -18.87 -7.33 10.65
C ALA A 70 -19.88 -7.35 11.81
N LYS A 71 -20.64 -8.42 11.95
CA LYS A 71 -21.55 -8.62 13.08
C LYS A 71 -20.81 -8.73 14.40
N LYS A 72 -19.77 -9.59 14.46
CA LYS A 72 -18.96 -9.82 15.66
C LYS A 72 -18.32 -8.55 16.20
N TYR A 73 -17.86 -7.69 15.32
CA TYR A 73 -17.17 -6.44 15.68
C TYR A 73 -18.06 -5.19 15.61
N ASN A 74 -19.37 -5.35 15.45
CA ASN A 74 -20.31 -4.23 15.29
C ASN A 74 -19.79 -3.19 14.29
N ALA A 75 -19.42 -3.67 13.08
CA ALA A 75 -18.92 -2.81 12.02
C ALA A 75 -20.07 -2.20 11.23
N PHE A 76 -20.02 -0.89 11.02
CA PHE A 76 -21.05 -0.16 10.26
C PHE A 76 -20.73 -0.10 8.77
N VAL A 77 -19.47 -0.34 8.37
CA VAL A 77 -19.03 -0.37 6.98
C VAL A 77 -17.82 -1.26 6.80
N LEU A 78 -17.77 -1.95 5.66
CA LEU A 78 -16.59 -2.61 5.12
C LEU A 78 -16.20 -1.91 3.82
N LYS A 79 -14.96 -1.40 3.73
CA LYS A 79 -14.38 -0.87 2.52
C LYS A 79 -13.31 -1.84 2.00
N ILE A 80 -13.40 -2.21 0.73
CA ILE A 80 -12.42 -3.06 0.03
C ILE A 80 -11.86 -2.27 -1.13
N GLU A 81 -10.55 -2.27 -1.31
CA GLU A 81 -9.87 -1.66 -2.45
C GLU A 81 -9.00 -2.73 -3.13
N PRO A 82 -9.61 -3.58 -3.99
CA PRO A 82 -8.93 -4.71 -4.62
C PRO A 82 -7.92 -4.25 -5.68
N ASP A 83 -6.88 -5.05 -5.91
CA ASP A 83 -5.90 -4.83 -6.98
C ASP A 83 -6.35 -5.52 -8.27
N ILE A 84 -7.42 -5.02 -8.86
CA ILE A 84 -8.11 -5.59 -10.01
C ILE A 84 -8.31 -4.50 -11.06
N LYS A 85 -8.34 -4.89 -12.33
CA LYS A 85 -8.62 -3.93 -13.42
C LYS A 85 -10.02 -3.34 -13.27
N SER A 86 -10.14 -2.04 -13.43
CA SER A 86 -11.42 -1.32 -13.25
C SER A 86 -12.48 -1.68 -14.30
N ASP A 87 -12.08 -2.23 -15.45
CA ASP A 87 -12.93 -2.66 -16.56
C ASP A 87 -13.26 -4.15 -16.54
N ASP A 88 -12.89 -4.87 -15.50
CA ASP A 88 -13.25 -6.29 -15.33
C ASP A 88 -14.75 -6.47 -15.08
N GLN A 89 -15.49 -6.76 -16.14
CA GLN A 89 -16.96 -6.85 -16.09
C GLN A 89 -17.45 -8.09 -15.35
N GLU A 90 -16.71 -9.19 -15.39
CA GLU A 90 -17.08 -10.43 -14.71
C GLU A 90 -16.98 -10.27 -13.19
N PHE A 91 -15.85 -9.74 -12.71
CA PHE A 91 -15.70 -9.41 -11.29
C PHE A 91 -16.78 -8.41 -10.83
N ARG A 92 -17.04 -7.35 -11.61
CA ARG A 92 -18.08 -6.37 -11.29
C ARG A 92 -19.46 -7.00 -11.14
N LYS A 93 -19.79 -7.95 -12.00
CA LYS A 93 -21.05 -8.71 -11.91
C LYS A 93 -21.12 -9.51 -10.62
N ILE A 94 -20.06 -10.29 -10.30
CA ILE A 94 -19.99 -11.11 -9.09
C ILE A 94 -20.18 -10.25 -7.82
N VAL A 95 -19.42 -9.16 -7.66
CA VAL A 95 -19.52 -8.33 -6.46
C VAL A 95 -20.87 -7.59 -6.36
N THR A 96 -21.49 -7.26 -7.48
CA THR A 96 -22.85 -6.67 -7.51
C THR A 96 -23.89 -7.69 -7.04
N GLU A 97 -23.81 -8.94 -7.49
CA GLU A 97 -24.67 -10.03 -7.03
C GLU A 97 -24.49 -10.31 -5.53
N LEU A 98 -23.27 -10.18 -5.02
CA LEU A 98 -22.93 -10.28 -3.59
C LEU A 98 -23.30 -9.03 -2.79
N LYS A 99 -23.96 -8.04 -3.43
CA LYS A 99 -24.49 -6.80 -2.82
C LYS A 99 -23.42 -5.78 -2.38
N TYR A 100 -22.24 -5.84 -2.97
CA TYR A 100 -21.28 -4.73 -2.83
C TYR A 100 -21.72 -3.52 -3.64
N LYS A 101 -21.41 -2.34 -3.11
CA LYS A 101 -21.53 -1.08 -3.85
C LYS A 101 -20.18 -0.73 -4.44
N ILE A 102 -20.11 -0.61 -5.75
CA ILE A 102 -18.90 -0.19 -6.45
C ILE A 102 -18.88 1.35 -6.48
N LYS A 103 -17.76 1.93 -6.06
CA LYS A 103 -17.52 3.37 -6.15
C LYS A 103 -16.51 3.65 -7.28
N ASP A 104 -17.00 4.19 -8.38
CA ASP A 104 -16.18 4.51 -9.57
C ASP A 104 -15.90 6.01 -9.73
N ASP A 105 -16.52 6.85 -8.91
CA ASP A 105 -16.64 8.30 -9.10
C ASP A 105 -15.63 9.11 -8.27
N ALA A 106 -14.62 8.46 -7.70
CA ALA A 106 -13.56 9.17 -6.99
C ALA A 106 -12.85 10.15 -7.92
N LYS A 107 -13.04 11.44 -7.66
CA LYS A 107 -12.52 12.54 -8.50
C LYS A 107 -11.16 13.03 -8.02
N ASN A 108 -10.83 12.80 -6.76
CA ASN A 108 -9.63 13.32 -6.12
C ASN A 108 -8.81 12.21 -5.49
N PHE A 109 -7.50 12.39 -5.47
CA PHE A 109 -6.54 11.50 -4.82
C PHE A 109 -6.83 11.26 -3.33
N SER A 110 -7.44 12.24 -2.66
CA SER A 110 -7.78 12.18 -1.23
C SER A 110 -9.00 11.32 -0.89
N GLU A 111 -9.77 10.88 -1.88
CA GLU A 111 -10.97 10.06 -1.68
C GLU A 111 -10.68 8.57 -1.57
N GLU A 112 -9.48 8.14 -1.94
CA GLU A 112 -9.03 6.75 -1.94
C GLU A 112 -7.87 6.56 -0.96
N ILE A 113 -7.85 5.42 -0.27
CA ILE A 113 -6.76 5.08 0.64
C ILE A 113 -5.58 4.49 -0.14
N GLN A 114 -5.87 3.72 -1.19
CA GLN A 114 -4.88 3.18 -2.11
C GLN A 114 -4.90 3.93 -3.45
N PRO A 115 -3.75 4.15 -4.08
CA PRO A 115 -3.71 4.78 -5.40
C PRO A 115 -4.43 3.89 -6.43
N ARG A 116 -5.37 4.50 -7.15
CA ARG A 116 -6.15 3.84 -8.20
C ARG A 116 -5.29 3.48 -9.42
N TYR A 117 -4.35 4.35 -9.75
CA TYR A 117 -3.43 4.16 -10.86
C TYR A 117 -2.01 4.03 -10.34
N VAL A 118 -1.30 3.01 -10.79
CA VAL A 118 0.09 2.76 -10.42
C VAL A 118 0.90 2.49 -11.68
N PHE A 119 2.16 2.90 -11.68
CA PHE A 119 3.12 2.49 -12.69
C PHE A 119 3.76 1.17 -12.23
N ARG A 120 3.73 0.16 -13.08
CA ARG A 120 4.41 -1.11 -12.83
C ARG A 120 5.58 -1.26 -13.79
N LEU A 121 6.76 -1.54 -13.26
CA LEU A 121 7.95 -1.85 -14.00
C LEU A 121 8.20 -3.36 -13.87
N ASP A 122 8.05 -4.08 -14.98
CA ASP A 122 8.40 -5.50 -15.02
C ASP A 122 9.92 -5.65 -15.12
N ILE A 123 10.51 -6.22 -14.06
CA ILE A 123 11.96 -6.42 -13.93
C ILE A 123 12.36 -7.91 -13.98
N LYS A 124 11.39 -8.83 -13.99
CA LYS A 124 11.67 -10.27 -13.93
C LYS A 124 12.44 -10.72 -15.17
N GLY A 125 13.60 -11.35 -14.96
CA GLY A 125 14.44 -11.89 -16.03
C GLY A 125 15.16 -10.85 -16.88
N LYS A 126 15.16 -9.57 -16.50
CA LYS A 126 15.83 -8.48 -17.22
C LYS A 126 17.08 -8.03 -16.49
N THR A 127 18.09 -7.68 -17.26
CA THR A 127 19.29 -7.02 -16.77
C THR A 127 19.04 -5.54 -16.49
N GLU A 128 19.88 -4.92 -15.66
CA GLU A 128 19.80 -3.47 -15.38
C GLU A 128 19.88 -2.64 -16.66
N ASP A 129 20.73 -3.04 -17.61
CA ASP A 129 20.88 -2.39 -18.90
C ASP A 129 19.61 -2.43 -19.76
N GLU A 130 18.91 -3.56 -19.77
CA GLU A 130 17.64 -3.71 -20.49
C GLU A 130 16.55 -2.85 -19.86
N ILE A 131 16.47 -2.84 -18.53
CA ILE A 131 15.54 -1.99 -17.80
C ILE A 131 15.84 -0.52 -18.06
N PHE A 132 17.12 -0.12 -17.99
CA PHE A 132 17.54 1.26 -18.25
C PHE A 132 17.26 1.69 -19.70
N LYS A 133 17.49 0.84 -20.69
CA LYS A 133 17.17 1.10 -22.10
C LYS A 133 15.67 1.27 -22.34
N ALA A 134 14.83 0.57 -21.56
CA ALA A 134 13.37 0.67 -21.66
C ALA A 134 12.80 1.99 -21.08
N PHE A 135 13.55 2.73 -20.26
CA PHE A 135 13.10 4.02 -19.76
C PHE A 135 12.93 5.05 -20.88
N HIS A 136 12.02 5.99 -20.67
CA HIS A 136 11.86 7.13 -21.56
C HIS A 136 13.18 7.90 -21.70
N GLN A 137 13.46 8.45 -22.87
CA GLN A 137 14.73 9.15 -23.18
C GLN A 137 15.08 10.22 -22.14
N LYS A 138 14.09 11.03 -21.69
CA LYS A 138 14.30 12.07 -20.68
C LYS A 138 14.75 11.48 -19.34
N THR A 139 14.20 10.33 -18.95
CA THR A 139 14.61 9.64 -17.71
C THR A 139 16.06 9.19 -17.79
N ARG A 140 16.44 8.52 -18.89
CA ARG A 140 17.84 8.10 -19.11
C ARG A 140 18.81 9.27 -19.11
N TYR A 141 18.41 10.37 -19.76
CA TYR A 141 19.21 11.60 -19.78
C TYR A 141 19.40 12.16 -18.36
N ASN A 142 18.32 12.27 -17.59
CA ASN A 142 18.39 12.83 -16.24
C ASN A 142 19.24 11.98 -15.28
N VAL A 143 19.15 10.65 -15.37
CA VAL A 143 19.97 9.74 -14.56
C VAL A 143 21.46 9.97 -14.88
N ARG A 144 21.83 9.98 -16.17
CA ARG A 144 23.21 10.24 -16.58
C ARG A 144 23.69 11.64 -16.18
N LEU A 145 22.82 12.64 -16.29
CA LEU A 145 23.14 14.01 -15.92
C LEU A 145 23.40 14.13 -14.42
N ALA A 146 22.58 13.48 -13.58
CA ALA A 146 22.77 13.47 -12.13
C ALA A 146 24.15 12.88 -11.77
N THR A 147 24.47 11.71 -12.32
CA THR A 147 25.79 11.08 -12.14
C THR A 147 26.93 12.00 -12.60
N LYS A 148 26.80 12.60 -13.80
CA LYS A 148 27.81 13.52 -14.34
C LYS A 148 28.01 14.77 -13.45
N LYS A 149 26.96 15.22 -12.80
CA LYS A 149 27.01 16.35 -11.86
C LYS A 149 27.49 15.98 -10.44
N GLY A 150 27.89 14.74 -10.21
CA GLY A 150 28.44 14.30 -8.94
C GLY A 150 27.39 13.87 -7.90
N VAL A 151 26.15 13.62 -8.33
CA VAL A 151 25.16 13.02 -7.42
C VAL A 151 25.53 11.55 -7.18
N VAL A 152 25.64 11.17 -5.91
CA VAL A 152 25.95 9.80 -5.46
C VAL A 152 24.78 9.26 -4.68
N VAL A 153 24.33 8.05 -5.03
CA VAL A 153 23.29 7.33 -4.27
C VAL A 153 23.96 6.27 -3.40
N LYS A 154 23.63 6.26 -2.12
CA LYS A 154 24.16 5.30 -1.13
C LYS A 154 22.99 4.57 -0.46
N LYS A 155 23.23 3.31 -0.04
CA LYS A 155 22.34 2.64 0.92
C LYS A 155 22.50 3.35 2.25
N GLY A 156 21.40 3.86 2.77
CA GLY A 156 21.35 4.47 4.08
C GLY A 156 21.20 3.44 5.18
N THR A 157 21.52 3.87 6.39
CA THR A 157 21.41 3.10 7.63
C THR A 157 20.20 3.59 8.44
N ARG A 158 19.98 2.98 9.60
CA ARG A 158 18.94 3.42 10.54
C ARG A 158 19.14 4.87 11.01
N GLU A 159 20.37 5.29 11.19
CA GLU A 159 20.75 6.63 11.61
C GLU A 159 20.36 7.68 10.57
N ASP A 160 20.47 7.35 9.30
CA ASP A 160 20.11 8.22 8.17
C ASP A 160 18.61 8.49 8.07
N LEU A 161 17.77 7.76 8.83
CA LEU A 161 16.34 8.04 8.91
C LEU A 161 16.03 9.45 9.44
N LYS A 162 16.93 10.07 10.18
CA LYS A 162 16.79 11.47 10.61
C LYS A 162 16.85 12.41 9.41
N ASP A 163 17.87 12.26 8.57
CA ASP A 163 18.04 13.07 7.35
C ASP A 163 16.92 12.78 6.35
N PHE A 164 16.55 11.51 6.20
CA PHE A 164 15.37 11.10 5.44
C PHE A 164 14.13 11.88 5.88
N HIS A 165 13.87 11.94 7.19
CA HIS A 165 12.70 12.60 7.75
C HIS A 165 12.74 14.13 7.57
N GLU A 166 13.92 14.77 7.70
CA GLU A 166 14.06 16.21 7.42
C GLU A 166 13.74 16.53 5.95
N ILE A 167 14.24 15.74 4.99
CA ILE A 167 13.89 15.90 3.57
C ILE A 167 12.38 15.67 3.35
N MET A 168 11.77 14.71 4.06
CA MET A 168 10.32 14.49 4.03
C MET A 168 9.55 15.73 4.49
N LYS A 169 9.98 16.38 5.58
CA LYS A 169 9.34 17.61 6.09
C LYS A 169 9.35 18.72 5.04
N VAL A 170 10.51 18.93 4.39
CA VAL A 170 10.62 19.92 3.30
C VAL A 170 9.67 19.62 2.17
N THR A 171 9.62 18.35 1.76
CA THR A 171 8.72 17.90 0.67
C THR A 171 7.25 18.03 1.08
N GLY A 172 6.88 17.57 2.28
CA GLY A 172 5.51 17.66 2.79
C GLY A 172 5.01 19.09 2.90
N LYS A 173 5.89 20.02 3.33
CA LYS A 173 5.56 21.44 3.37
C LYS A 173 5.40 22.06 1.98
N ARG A 174 6.24 21.66 1.02
CA ARG A 174 6.17 22.16 -0.36
C ARG A 174 4.90 21.69 -1.07
N ASP A 175 4.56 20.41 -0.88
CA ASP A 175 3.50 19.73 -1.66
C ASP A 175 2.19 19.57 -0.84
N ASP A 176 2.12 20.20 0.35
CA ASP A 176 0.96 20.27 1.26
C ASP A 176 0.37 18.90 1.63
N PHE A 177 1.23 17.99 2.11
CA PHE A 177 0.77 16.72 2.64
C PHE A 177 1.34 16.39 4.02
N ILE A 178 0.58 15.62 4.80
CA ILE A 178 0.97 15.20 6.16
C ILE A 178 1.96 14.06 6.08
N ILE A 179 3.12 14.22 6.72
CA ILE A 179 4.13 13.18 6.84
C ILE A 179 3.98 12.38 8.13
N ARG A 180 4.41 11.12 8.10
CA ARG A 180 4.51 10.30 9.31
C ARG A 180 5.65 10.80 10.19
N PRO A 181 5.56 10.64 11.53
CA PRO A 181 6.63 11.01 12.44
C PRO A 181 7.86 10.10 12.24
N LEU A 182 9.03 10.55 12.69
CA LEU A 182 10.31 9.81 12.57
C LEU A 182 10.21 8.41 13.17
N GLU A 183 9.57 8.30 14.33
CA GLU A 183 9.39 7.04 15.07
C GLU A 183 8.66 5.97 14.25
N TYR A 184 7.77 6.38 13.35
CA TYR A 184 7.09 5.45 12.43
C TYR A 184 8.10 4.78 11.48
N PHE A 185 9.00 5.54 10.89
CA PHE A 185 10.02 5.02 9.97
C PHE A 185 11.08 4.20 10.69
N GLN A 186 11.46 4.61 11.90
CA GLN A 186 12.37 3.86 12.75
C GLN A 186 11.77 2.50 13.11
N LYS A 187 10.53 2.46 13.58
CA LYS A 187 9.83 1.22 13.89
C LYS A 187 9.68 0.33 12.66
N MET A 188 9.32 0.89 11.51
CA MET A 188 9.23 0.15 10.25
C MET A 188 10.57 -0.49 9.87
N TYR A 189 11.66 0.26 9.99
CA TYR A 189 13.01 -0.23 9.70
C TYR A 189 13.43 -1.35 10.67
N ASP A 190 13.16 -1.16 11.97
CA ASP A 190 13.51 -2.11 13.02
C ASP A 190 12.72 -3.44 12.92
N GLU A 191 11.41 -3.35 12.64
CA GLU A 191 10.52 -4.53 12.58
C GLU A 191 10.70 -5.34 11.27
N LEU A 192 10.91 -4.68 10.14
CA LEU A 192 11.06 -5.33 8.85
C LEU A 192 12.50 -5.76 8.56
N GLY A 193 13.48 -5.08 9.16
CA GLY A 193 14.90 -5.35 8.94
C GLY A 193 15.40 -4.97 7.54
N GLU A 194 16.72 -5.00 7.36
CA GLU A 194 17.38 -4.61 6.10
C GLU A 194 17.10 -5.55 4.93
N GLU A 195 16.57 -6.73 5.18
CA GLU A 195 16.17 -7.68 4.14
C GLU A 195 14.92 -7.18 3.39
N HIS A 196 13.98 -6.55 4.12
CA HIS A 196 12.70 -6.12 3.57
C HIS A 196 12.59 -4.60 3.39
N VAL A 197 13.46 -3.82 4.04
CA VAL A 197 13.49 -2.35 3.92
C VAL A 197 14.86 -1.89 3.44
N ARG A 198 14.86 -1.07 2.38
CA ARG A 198 16.08 -0.44 1.86
C ARG A 198 15.91 1.06 1.82
N LEU A 199 16.68 1.76 2.65
CA LEU A 199 16.80 3.21 2.58
C LEU A 199 17.83 3.57 1.50
N LEU A 200 17.44 4.38 0.53
CA LEU A 200 18.34 4.93 -0.49
C LEU A 200 18.41 6.44 -0.31
N MET A 201 19.62 6.96 -0.16
CA MET A 201 19.89 8.38 0.03
C MET A 201 20.75 8.90 -1.12
N ALA A 202 20.33 10.00 -1.74
CA ALA A 202 21.11 10.68 -2.76
C ALA A 202 21.80 11.92 -2.16
N TYR A 203 23.08 12.05 -2.46
CA TYR A 203 23.95 13.12 -1.97
C TYR A 203 24.51 13.93 -3.12
N TYR A 204 24.64 15.22 -2.91
CA TYR A 204 25.41 16.15 -3.75
C TYR A 204 26.28 17.02 -2.84
N GLU A 205 27.61 17.05 -3.10
CA GLU A 205 28.58 17.73 -2.22
C GLU A 205 28.38 17.36 -0.74
N ASP A 206 28.28 16.04 -0.47
CA ASP A 206 28.04 15.43 0.85
C ASP A 206 26.76 15.87 1.57
N LYS A 207 25.89 16.62 0.91
CA LYS A 207 24.57 16.99 1.45
C LYS A 207 23.49 16.05 0.94
N PRO A 208 22.63 15.52 1.81
CA PRO A 208 21.50 14.70 1.38
C PRO A 208 20.47 15.56 0.65
N ILE A 209 20.15 15.21 -0.60
CA ILE A 209 19.25 15.98 -1.48
C ILE A 209 17.98 15.24 -1.85
N SER A 210 17.99 13.92 -1.77
CA SER A 210 16.81 13.07 -2.08
C SER A 210 16.90 11.73 -1.36
N ARG A 211 15.76 11.06 -1.24
CA ARG A 211 15.64 9.81 -0.49
C ARG A 211 14.50 8.93 -1.03
N ASN A 212 14.61 7.63 -0.74
CA ASN A 212 13.55 6.63 -0.94
C ASN A 212 13.68 5.53 0.14
N ILE A 213 12.55 4.99 0.60
CA ILE A 213 12.49 3.88 1.55
C ILE A 213 11.41 2.90 1.16
#